data_90cc0d66d18afbeb511d1d818936708e
#
_entry.id   90cc0d66d18afbeb511d1d818936708e
#
_cell.length_a   1.000
_cell.length_b   1.000
_cell.length_c   1.000
_cell.angle_alpha   90.00
_cell.angle_beta   90.00
_cell.angle_gamma   90.00
#
_symmetry.space_group_name_H-M   'P 1'
#
loop_
_entity.id
_entity.type
_entity.pdbx_description
1 polymer ?
#
loop_
_entity_poly.entity_id
_entity_poly.type
_entity_poly.pdbx_seq_one_letter_code
_entity_poly.pdbx_strand_id
1 'polypeptide(L)'
;MNKISIEIKNLSKHYNNIEAVKNINFKINKGSIVGLLGPNGCGKTTTIGMMLGLIKPSSGAVFINDQNIESEKNRTKILEKMNFISPYVELPKKLTVEENLKVYGKMYGVNNLQDKISDLMKQLNLSEFKKRKTGELSSGQKNRVSLAKALINDPEILLLDEPTASLDPDVGDYIRTYLEDFASKKG
;
A
#
# COMPACT_ATOMS: atom_id res chain seq x y z
N MET A 1 12.54 16.85 -15.70
CA MET A 1 12.95 16.55 -14.30
C MET A 1 11.98 15.54 -13.73
N ASN A 2 12.47 14.42 -13.21
CA ASN A 2 11.59 13.42 -12.60
C ASN A 2 10.96 14.01 -11.33
N LYS A 3 9.63 13.99 -11.27
CA LYS A 3 8.88 14.53 -10.13
C LYS A 3 9.00 13.59 -8.94
N ILE A 4 9.36 14.11 -7.76
CA ILE A 4 9.51 13.32 -6.53
C ILE A 4 8.13 13.01 -5.97
N SER A 5 7.86 11.73 -5.68
CA SER A 5 6.65 11.26 -5.00
C SER A 5 6.80 11.23 -3.49
N ILE A 6 7.95 10.72 -3.01
CA ILE A 6 8.24 10.62 -1.58
C ILE A 6 9.64 11.19 -1.32
N GLU A 7 9.77 12.07 -0.34
CA GLU A 7 11.06 12.55 0.15
C GLU A 7 11.13 12.38 1.67
N ILE A 8 12.18 11.72 2.12
CA ILE A 8 12.48 11.50 3.53
C ILE A 8 13.73 12.30 3.90
N LYS A 9 13.61 13.13 4.95
CA LYS A 9 14.67 14.02 5.41
C LYS A 9 15.00 13.78 6.88
N ASN A 10 16.24 13.33 7.15
CA ASN A 10 16.81 13.14 8.48
C ASN A 10 15.86 12.37 9.44
N LEU A 11 15.15 11.36 8.90
CA LEU A 11 14.09 10.66 9.59
C LEU A 11 14.64 9.72 10.63
N SER A 12 14.22 9.87 11.88
CA SER A 12 14.56 8.97 12.98
C SER A 12 13.34 8.61 13.81
N LYS A 13 13.38 7.41 14.39
CA LYS A 13 12.38 6.93 15.35
C LYS A 13 13.02 6.22 16.51
N HIS A 14 12.74 6.69 17.71
CA HIS A 14 13.11 6.07 18.97
C HIS A 14 11.87 5.53 19.67
N TYR A 15 11.97 4.34 20.24
CA TYR A 15 11.02 3.75 21.17
C TYR A 15 11.76 3.49 22.49
N ASN A 16 11.52 4.33 23.47
CA ASN A 16 12.29 4.34 24.71
C ASN A 16 13.81 4.43 24.40
N ASN A 17 14.57 3.40 24.76
CA ASN A 17 16.03 3.34 24.54
C ASN A 17 16.43 2.64 23.22
N ILE A 18 15.47 2.28 22.37
CA ILE A 18 15.72 1.59 21.11
C ILE A 18 15.60 2.57 19.96
N GLU A 19 16.68 2.77 19.21
CA GLU A 19 16.67 3.54 17.97
C GLU A 19 16.25 2.62 16.81
N ALA A 20 14.94 2.64 16.50
CA ALA A 20 14.37 1.77 15.46
C ALA A 20 14.67 2.27 14.04
N VAL A 21 14.83 3.57 13.85
CA VAL A 21 15.23 4.19 12.58
C VAL A 21 16.19 5.33 12.90
N LYS A 22 17.35 5.37 12.19
CA LYS A 22 18.46 6.28 12.46
C LYS A 22 18.77 7.16 11.26
N ASN A 23 18.36 8.42 11.33
CA ASN A 23 18.73 9.51 10.40
C ASN A 23 18.75 9.10 8.91
N ILE A 24 17.67 8.45 8.44
CA ILE A 24 17.58 8.02 7.04
C ILE A 24 17.16 9.19 6.13
N ASN A 25 17.73 9.18 4.91
CA ASN A 25 17.46 10.18 3.88
C ASN A 25 17.35 9.47 2.53
N PHE A 26 16.23 9.64 1.82
CA PHE A 26 16.10 9.19 0.44
C PHE A 26 14.93 9.87 -0.28
N LYS A 27 14.91 9.71 -1.62
CA LYS A 27 13.84 10.21 -2.49
C LYS A 27 13.37 9.11 -3.41
N ILE A 28 12.06 9.08 -3.66
CA ILE A 28 11.41 8.18 -4.60
C ILE A 28 10.74 9.01 -5.68
N ASN A 29 11.07 8.77 -6.93
CA ASN A 29 10.46 9.46 -8.06
C ASN A 29 9.10 8.86 -8.43
N LYS A 30 8.24 9.63 -9.08
CA LYS A 30 7.01 9.10 -9.68
C LYS A 30 7.33 8.00 -10.68
N GLY A 31 6.46 6.99 -10.76
CA GLY A 31 6.61 5.86 -11.67
C GLY A 31 7.75 4.90 -11.36
N SER A 32 8.43 5.04 -10.22
CA SER A 32 9.49 4.12 -9.81
C SER A 32 9.01 3.09 -8.80
N ILE A 33 9.59 1.89 -8.88
CA ILE A 33 9.47 0.85 -7.85
C ILE A 33 10.74 0.86 -7.04
N VAL A 34 10.62 0.96 -5.73
CA VAL A 34 11.76 1.00 -4.80
C VAL A 34 11.58 -0.08 -3.73
N GLY A 35 12.59 -0.93 -3.58
CA GLY A 35 12.64 -1.94 -2.52
C GLY A 35 13.33 -1.41 -1.28
N LEU A 36 12.67 -1.52 -0.12
CA LEU A 36 13.26 -1.26 1.19
C LEU A 36 13.79 -2.58 1.75
N LEU A 37 15.10 -2.79 1.63
CA LEU A 37 15.77 -4.04 2.01
C LEU A 37 16.44 -3.93 3.37
N GLY A 38 16.53 -5.05 4.07
CA GLY A 38 17.22 -5.15 5.36
C GLY A 38 16.72 -6.31 6.21
N PRO A 39 17.46 -6.71 7.25
CA PRO A 39 17.08 -7.80 8.15
C PRO A 39 15.80 -7.49 8.93
N ASN A 40 15.20 -8.51 9.56
CA ASN A 40 14.05 -8.31 10.44
C ASN A 40 14.46 -7.43 11.62
N GLY A 41 13.58 -6.51 11.99
CA GLY A 41 13.83 -5.54 13.06
C GLY A 41 14.64 -4.30 12.67
N CYS A 42 15.11 -4.15 11.41
CA CYS A 42 15.88 -2.98 10.99
C CYS A 42 15.05 -1.72 10.73
N GLY A 43 13.76 -1.71 11.08
CA GLY A 43 12.91 -0.50 10.99
C GLY A 43 12.12 -0.33 9.69
N LYS A 44 12.03 -1.35 8.80
CA LYS A 44 11.26 -1.27 7.54
C LYS A 44 9.80 -0.90 7.78
N THR A 45 9.09 -1.68 8.58
CA THR A 45 7.67 -1.44 8.91
C THR A 45 7.48 -0.12 9.67
N THR A 46 8.43 0.26 10.53
CA THR A 46 8.42 1.57 11.21
C THR A 46 8.55 2.71 10.20
N THR A 47 9.44 2.58 9.21
CA THR A 47 9.62 3.58 8.14
C THR A 47 8.35 3.69 7.28
N ILE A 48 7.75 2.57 6.87
CA ILE A 48 6.46 2.56 6.16
C ILE A 48 5.36 3.22 7.01
N GLY A 49 5.30 2.90 8.31
CA GLY A 49 4.33 3.51 9.23
C GLY A 49 4.49 5.03 9.36
N MET A 50 5.72 5.55 9.30
CA MET A 50 5.97 6.99 9.27
C MET A 50 5.59 7.61 7.92
N MET A 51 5.83 6.93 6.79
CA MET A 51 5.38 7.38 5.47
C MET A 51 3.84 7.44 5.35
N LEU A 52 3.13 6.58 6.07
CA LEU A 52 1.66 6.59 6.17
C LEU A 52 1.13 7.61 7.20
N GLY A 53 2.00 8.27 7.96
CA GLY A 53 1.61 9.12 9.07
C GLY A 53 0.92 8.38 10.23
N LEU A 54 1.05 7.06 10.29
CA LEU A 54 0.56 6.22 11.40
C LEU A 54 1.48 6.27 12.61
N ILE A 55 2.78 6.46 12.36
CA ILE A 55 3.83 6.58 13.37
C ILE A 55 4.42 7.98 13.24
N LYS A 56 4.38 8.75 14.34
CA LYS A 56 5.04 10.07 14.39
C LYS A 56 6.55 9.88 14.49
N PRO A 57 7.36 10.52 13.62
CA PRO A 57 8.82 10.54 13.76
C PRO A 57 9.27 11.13 15.10
N SER A 58 10.43 10.69 15.60
CA SER A 58 11.11 11.36 16.72
C SER A 58 11.87 12.59 16.26
N SER A 59 12.39 12.58 15.02
CA SER A 59 12.98 13.71 14.33
C SER A 59 12.93 13.52 12.82
N GLY A 60 13.17 14.60 12.07
CA GLY A 60 13.10 14.62 10.61
C GLY A 60 11.67 14.75 10.09
N ALA A 61 11.47 14.55 8.80
CA ALA A 61 10.16 14.73 8.16
C ALA A 61 9.98 13.83 6.93
N VAL A 62 8.71 13.51 6.63
CA VAL A 62 8.28 12.81 5.41
C VAL A 62 7.43 13.76 4.58
N PHE A 63 7.81 13.90 3.30
CA PHE A 63 7.07 14.67 2.32
C PHE A 63 6.51 13.75 1.25
N ILE A 64 5.23 13.90 0.94
CA ILE A 64 4.51 13.20 -0.11
C ILE A 64 4.05 14.24 -1.13
N ASN A 65 4.49 14.13 -2.38
CA ASN A 65 4.23 15.14 -3.41
C ASN A 65 4.49 16.57 -2.89
N ASP A 66 5.66 16.79 -2.29
CA ASP A 66 6.13 18.05 -1.68
C ASP A 66 5.32 18.53 -0.46
N GLN A 67 4.39 17.74 0.06
CA GLN A 67 3.58 18.09 1.22
C GLN A 67 3.97 17.24 2.44
N ASN A 68 4.20 17.91 3.59
CA ASN A 68 4.51 17.21 4.83
C ASN A 68 3.32 16.39 5.32
N ILE A 69 3.52 15.07 5.53
CA ILE A 69 2.48 14.12 5.98
C ILE A 69 1.97 14.43 7.41
N GLU A 70 2.76 15.08 8.24
CA GLU A 70 2.35 15.47 9.59
C GLU A 70 1.44 16.70 9.62
N SER A 71 1.31 17.45 8.51
CA SER A 71 0.42 18.59 8.42
C SER A 71 -1.05 18.13 8.42
N GLU A 72 -1.78 18.43 9.48
CA GLU A 72 -3.21 18.09 9.60
C GLU A 72 -4.04 18.56 8.41
N LYS A 73 -3.74 19.77 7.91
CA LYS A 73 -4.41 20.37 6.75
C LYS A 73 -4.29 19.53 5.47
N ASN A 74 -3.15 18.87 5.26
CA ASN A 74 -2.84 18.18 4.02
C ASN A 74 -2.99 16.66 4.14
N ARG A 75 -2.94 16.13 5.37
CA ARG A 75 -2.89 14.69 5.65
C ARG A 75 -4.00 13.90 4.96
N THR A 76 -5.24 14.33 5.08
CA THR A 76 -6.38 13.64 4.45
C THR A 76 -6.21 13.55 2.94
N LYS A 77 -5.89 14.68 2.28
CA LYS A 77 -5.67 14.75 0.83
C LYS A 77 -4.51 13.89 0.36
N ILE A 78 -3.44 13.78 1.18
CA ILE A 78 -2.30 12.91 0.89
C ILE A 78 -2.73 11.44 0.98
N LEU A 79 -3.41 11.06 2.06
CA LEU A 79 -3.82 9.68 2.31
C LEU A 79 -4.88 9.17 1.33
N GLU A 80 -5.75 10.05 0.81
CA GLU A 80 -6.70 9.71 -0.27
C GLU A 80 -6.01 9.19 -1.54
N LYS A 81 -4.75 9.59 -1.78
CA LYS A 81 -3.94 9.24 -2.94
C LYS A 81 -2.94 8.12 -2.67
N MET A 82 -2.95 7.59 -1.47
CA MET A 82 -2.05 6.52 -1.05
C MET A 82 -2.85 5.29 -0.66
N ASN A 83 -2.22 4.13 -0.79
CA ASN A 83 -2.76 2.92 -0.19
C ASN A 83 -1.63 2.02 0.33
N PHE A 84 -2.01 1.05 1.14
CA PHE A 84 -1.08 0.18 1.84
C PHE A 84 -1.57 -1.27 1.88
N ILE A 85 -0.65 -2.19 1.68
CA ILE A 85 -0.85 -3.63 1.86
C ILE A 85 0.15 -4.12 2.89
N SER A 86 -0.34 -4.87 3.87
CA SER A 86 0.47 -5.58 4.85
C SER A 86 -0.17 -6.93 5.14
N PRO A 87 0.62 -7.97 5.39
CA PRO A 87 0.11 -9.28 5.78
C PRO A 87 -0.64 -9.26 7.12
N TYR A 88 -0.41 -8.22 7.93
CA TYR A 88 -1.06 -8.04 9.24
C TYR A 88 -2.43 -7.37 9.17
N VAL A 89 -2.84 -6.85 8.00
CA VAL A 89 -4.15 -6.21 7.81
C VAL A 89 -5.09 -7.18 7.11
N GLU A 90 -5.88 -7.88 7.90
CA GLU A 90 -6.85 -8.84 7.38
C GLU A 90 -8.12 -8.16 6.86
N LEU A 91 -8.67 -8.70 5.78
CA LEU A 91 -9.99 -8.33 5.29
C LEU A 91 -11.08 -8.97 6.16
N PRO A 92 -12.27 -8.33 6.33
CA PRO A 92 -13.42 -8.91 7.01
C PRO A 92 -13.78 -10.31 6.47
N LYS A 93 -13.48 -11.34 7.26
CA LYS A 93 -13.57 -12.76 6.84
C LYS A 93 -14.98 -13.21 6.49
N LYS A 94 -16.01 -12.59 7.07
CA LYS A 94 -17.44 -12.95 6.86
C LYS A 94 -18.04 -12.34 5.59
N LEU A 95 -17.40 -11.31 5.04
CA LEU A 95 -17.84 -10.68 3.79
C LEU A 95 -17.28 -11.42 2.59
N THR A 96 -18.03 -11.42 1.50
CA THR A 96 -17.57 -11.88 0.19
C THR A 96 -16.49 -10.96 -0.37
N VAL A 97 -15.78 -11.41 -1.40
CA VAL A 97 -14.80 -10.58 -2.11
C VAL A 97 -15.44 -9.29 -2.63
N GLU A 98 -16.61 -9.40 -3.29
CA GLU A 98 -17.32 -8.24 -3.82
C GLU A 98 -17.77 -7.28 -2.72
N GLU A 99 -18.31 -7.79 -1.61
CA GLU A 99 -18.75 -6.97 -0.48
C GLU A 99 -17.58 -6.23 0.17
N ASN A 100 -16.43 -6.90 0.35
CA ASN A 100 -15.23 -6.24 0.84
C ASN A 100 -14.84 -5.06 -0.07
N LEU A 101 -14.74 -5.27 -1.38
CA LEU A 101 -14.37 -4.21 -2.32
C LEU A 101 -15.41 -3.08 -2.34
N LYS A 102 -16.71 -3.41 -2.23
CA LYS A 102 -17.78 -2.40 -2.12
C LYS A 102 -17.66 -1.53 -0.87
N VAL A 103 -17.35 -2.14 0.28
CA VAL A 103 -17.17 -1.40 1.53
C VAL A 103 -16.02 -0.41 1.40
N TYR A 104 -14.84 -0.86 0.99
CA TYR A 104 -13.68 0.02 0.84
C TYR A 104 -13.88 1.07 -0.25
N GLY A 105 -14.45 0.71 -1.39
CA GLY A 105 -14.73 1.66 -2.46
C GLY A 105 -15.69 2.77 -2.04
N LYS A 106 -16.71 2.45 -1.23
CA LYS A 106 -17.61 3.46 -0.64
C LYS A 106 -16.89 4.34 0.37
N MET A 107 -16.02 3.77 1.22
CA MET A 107 -15.22 4.54 2.19
C MET A 107 -14.30 5.56 1.51
N TYR A 108 -13.76 5.22 0.33
CA TYR A 108 -12.93 6.13 -0.47
C TYR A 108 -13.74 7.04 -1.41
N GLY A 109 -15.07 6.95 -1.43
CA GLY A 109 -15.91 7.76 -2.31
C GLY A 109 -15.70 7.48 -3.80
N VAL A 110 -15.38 6.24 -4.17
CA VAL A 110 -15.08 5.87 -5.56
C VAL A 110 -16.32 6.00 -6.44
N ASN A 111 -16.22 6.81 -7.48
CA ASN A 111 -17.27 6.92 -8.51
C ASN A 111 -17.26 5.67 -9.41
N ASN A 112 -18.42 5.33 -10.00
CA ASN A 112 -18.59 4.15 -10.87
C ASN A 112 -18.01 2.86 -10.23
N LEU A 113 -18.25 2.71 -8.91
CA LEU A 113 -17.64 1.67 -8.09
C LEU A 113 -17.87 0.25 -8.64
N GLN A 114 -19.04 -0.03 -9.22
CA GLN A 114 -19.35 -1.37 -9.74
C GLN A 114 -18.45 -1.74 -10.93
N ASP A 115 -18.20 -0.80 -11.84
CA ASP A 115 -17.32 -0.99 -12.99
C ASP A 115 -15.88 -1.17 -12.51
N LYS A 116 -15.42 -0.31 -11.59
CA LYS A 116 -14.09 -0.41 -10.98
C LYS A 116 -13.85 -1.77 -10.31
N ILE A 117 -14.83 -2.28 -9.55
CA ILE A 117 -14.75 -3.61 -8.93
C ILE A 117 -14.67 -4.69 -10.02
N SER A 118 -15.52 -4.63 -11.04
CA SER A 118 -15.52 -5.61 -12.12
C SER A 118 -14.17 -5.68 -12.83
N ASP A 119 -13.58 -4.52 -13.13
CA ASP A 119 -12.29 -4.41 -13.80
C ASP A 119 -11.15 -4.96 -12.93
N LEU A 120 -11.09 -4.57 -11.66
CA LEU A 120 -10.09 -5.09 -10.72
C LEU A 120 -10.22 -6.62 -10.53
N MET A 121 -11.45 -7.13 -10.47
CA MET A 121 -11.67 -8.57 -10.37
C MET A 121 -11.19 -9.34 -11.60
N LYS A 122 -11.38 -8.79 -12.80
CA LYS A 122 -10.85 -9.38 -14.04
C LYS A 122 -9.32 -9.31 -14.06
N GLN A 123 -8.75 -8.12 -13.82
CA GLN A 123 -7.30 -7.90 -13.84
C GLN A 123 -6.54 -8.74 -12.82
N LEU A 124 -7.13 -9.08 -11.69
CA LEU A 124 -6.51 -9.84 -10.61
C LEU A 124 -6.98 -11.30 -10.52
N ASN A 125 -7.66 -11.80 -11.57
CA ASN A 125 -8.18 -13.17 -11.64
C ASN A 125 -9.00 -13.56 -10.41
N LEU A 126 -9.96 -12.69 -10.01
CA LEU A 126 -10.82 -12.85 -8.84
C LEU A 126 -12.29 -13.10 -9.20
N SER A 127 -12.66 -13.08 -10.48
CA SER A 127 -14.06 -13.14 -10.94
C SER A 127 -14.80 -14.37 -10.44
N GLU A 128 -14.13 -15.53 -10.41
CA GLU A 128 -14.70 -16.79 -9.92
C GLU A 128 -14.97 -16.79 -8.41
N PHE A 129 -14.24 -15.97 -7.67
CA PHE A 129 -14.33 -15.87 -6.20
C PHE A 129 -15.25 -14.75 -5.74
N LYS A 130 -15.92 -14.06 -6.66
CA LYS A 130 -16.74 -12.86 -6.39
C LYS A 130 -17.66 -13.02 -5.18
N LYS A 131 -18.39 -14.14 -5.12
CA LYS A 131 -19.35 -14.47 -4.06
C LYS A 131 -18.78 -15.30 -2.91
N ARG A 132 -17.50 -15.68 -2.96
CA ARG A 132 -16.85 -16.46 -1.91
C ARG A 132 -16.46 -15.53 -0.75
N LYS A 133 -16.66 -15.99 0.48
CA LYS A 133 -16.22 -15.25 1.68
C LYS A 133 -14.69 -15.18 1.72
N THR A 134 -14.14 -14.04 2.11
CA THR A 134 -12.68 -13.86 2.14
C THR A 134 -12.00 -14.79 3.15
N GLY A 135 -12.70 -15.22 4.21
CA GLY A 135 -12.20 -16.22 5.14
C GLY A 135 -11.91 -17.59 4.52
N GLU A 136 -12.58 -17.93 3.43
CA GLU A 136 -12.51 -19.25 2.73
C GLU A 136 -11.48 -19.28 1.59
N LEU A 137 -10.78 -18.16 1.36
CA LEU A 137 -9.80 -18.02 0.30
C LEU A 137 -8.43 -18.57 0.73
N SER A 138 -7.65 -19.06 -0.23
CA SER A 138 -6.23 -19.35 -0.01
C SER A 138 -5.42 -18.08 0.27
N SER A 139 -4.19 -18.23 0.78
CA SER A 139 -3.28 -17.09 1.02
C SER A 139 -3.05 -16.25 -0.24
N GLY A 140 -2.76 -16.90 -1.38
CA GLY A 140 -2.58 -16.22 -2.66
C GLY A 140 -3.83 -15.50 -3.16
N GLN A 141 -5.02 -16.10 -2.97
CA GLN A 141 -6.30 -15.46 -3.29
C GLN A 141 -6.55 -14.24 -2.38
N LYS A 142 -6.30 -14.36 -1.07
CA LYS A 142 -6.40 -13.25 -0.12
C LYS A 142 -5.48 -12.09 -0.48
N ASN A 143 -4.25 -12.37 -0.89
CA ASN A 143 -3.30 -11.34 -1.32
C ASN A 143 -3.79 -10.60 -2.57
N ARG A 144 -4.34 -11.31 -3.56
CA ARG A 144 -4.94 -10.67 -4.75
C ARG A 144 -6.15 -9.80 -4.38
N VAL A 145 -6.97 -10.22 -3.42
CA VAL A 145 -8.09 -9.38 -2.92
C VAL A 145 -7.56 -8.16 -2.17
N SER A 146 -6.51 -8.30 -1.37
CA SER A 146 -5.85 -7.18 -0.68
C SER A 146 -5.27 -6.17 -1.68
N LEU A 147 -4.69 -6.67 -2.78
CA LEU A 147 -4.21 -5.82 -3.86
C LEU A 147 -5.38 -5.10 -4.57
N ALA A 148 -6.48 -5.81 -4.88
CA ALA A 148 -7.68 -5.19 -5.44
C ALA A 148 -8.23 -4.08 -4.53
N LYS A 149 -8.31 -4.35 -3.21
CA LYS A 149 -8.70 -3.35 -2.20
C LYS A 149 -7.76 -2.13 -2.22
N ALA A 150 -6.46 -2.35 -2.32
CA ALA A 150 -5.49 -1.26 -2.31
C ALA A 150 -5.49 -0.43 -3.61
N LEU A 151 -6.02 -0.96 -4.69
CA LEU A 151 -6.14 -0.28 -5.99
C LEU A 151 -7.52 0.35 -6.22
N ILE A 152 -8.45 0.18 -5.29
CA ILE A 152 -9.86 0.54 -5.48
C ILE A 152 -10.07 2.04 -5.72
N ASN A 153 -9.29 2.88 -5.05
CA ASN A 153 -9.32 4.34 -5.16
C ASN A 153 -8.29 4.91 -6.15
N ASP A 154 -7.69 4.07 -6.99
CA ASP A 154 -6.69 4.46 -7.98
C ASP A 154 -5.51 5.28 -7.41
N PRO A 155 -4.80 4.78 -6.40
CA PRO A 155 -3.78 5.54 -5.68
C PRO A 155 -2.64 5.99 -6.59
N GLU A 156 -2.01 7.12 -6.25
CA GLU A 156 -0.75 7.57 -6.87
C GLU A 156 0.46 6.85 -6.26
N ILE A 157 0.36 6.45 -4.99
CA ILE A 157 1.42 5.79 -4.23
C ILE A 157 0.86 4.53 -3.57
N LEU A 158 1.54 3.42 -3.78
CA LEU A 158 1.24 2.14 -3.16
C LEU A 158 2.41 1.69 -2.31
N LEU A 159 2.18 1.53 -1.00
CA LEU A 159 3.16 1.01 -0.06
C LEU A 159 2.86 -0.46 0.22
N LEU A 160 3.87 -1.30 0.16
CA LEU A 160 3.74 -2.75 0.28
C LEU A 160 4.71 -3.26 1.35
N ASP A 161 4.19 -3.91 2.37
CA ASP A 161 4.98 -4.60 3.39
C ASP A 161 4.89 -6.10 3.12
N GLU A 162 5.98 -6.70 2.66
CA GLU A 162 6.09 -8.11 2.31
C GLU A 162 4.98 -8.64 1.35
N PRO A 163 4.73 -7.98 0.20
CA PRO A 163 3.56 -8.26 -0.64
C PRO A 163 3.56 -9.66 -1.28
N THR A 164 4.70 -10.32 -1.31
CA THR A 164 4.86 -11.66 -1.90
C THR A 164 5.23 -12.73 -0.86
N ALA A 165 5.27 -12.38 0.43
CA ALA A 165 5.56 -13.34 1.49
C ALA A 165 4.54 -14.47 1.50
N SER A 166 5.03 -15.70 1.60
CA SER A 166 4.19 -16.92 1.65
C SER A 166 3.30 -17.15 0.42
N LEU A 167 3.69 -16.64 -0.74
CA LEU A 167 3.01 -16.89 -2.01
C LEU A 167 3.76 -17.94 -2.83
N ASP A 168 2.99 -18.70 -3.61
CA ASP A 168 3.55 -19.52 -4.66
C ASP A 168 4.30 -18.65 -5.69
N PRO A 169 5.38 -19.14 -6.31
CA PRO A 169 6.19 -18.36 -7.26
C PRO A 169 5.36 -17.72 -8.38
N ASP A 170 4.43 -18.48 -8.97
CA ASP A 170 3.57 -17.99 -10.07
C ASP A 170 2.70 -16.81 -9.65
N VAL A 171 2.17 -16.83 -8.42
CA VAL A 171 1.36 -15.74 -7.87
C VAL A 171 2.25 -14.53 -7.56
N GLY A 172 3.47 -14.78 -7.06
CA GLY A 172 4.45 -13.74 -6.80
C GLY A 172 4.88 -13.00 -8.08
N ASP A 173 5.14 -13.74 -9.15
CA ASP A 173 5.51 -13.19 -10.46
C ASP A 173 4.36 -12.40 -11.09
N TYR A 174 3.15 -12.90 -10.98
CA TYR A 174 1.97 -12.19 -11.45
C TYR A 174 1.80 -10.83 -10.75
N ILE A 175 1.93 -10.79 -9.42
CA ILE A 175 1.83 -9.55 -8.64
C ILE A 175 2.97 -8.59 -9.02
N ARG A 176 4.19 -9.10 -9.22
CA ARG A 176 5.35 -8.29 -9.63
C ARG A 176 5.10 -7.62 -10.96
N THR A 177 4.71 -8.38 -11.98
CA THR A 177 4.37 -7.85 -13.32
C THR A 177 3.27 -6.80 -13.25
N TYR A 178 2.23 -7.05 -12.44
CA TYR A 178 1.15 -6.09 -12.25
C TYR A 178 1.64 -4.76 -11.63
N LEU A 179 2.54 -4.84 -10.64
CA LEU A 179 3.10 -3.65 -9.98
C LEU A 179 4.03 -2.86 -10.92
N GLU A 180 4.78 -3.53 -11.79
CA GLU A 180 5.61 -2.89 -12.82
C GLU A 180 4.73 -2.12 -13.82
N ASP A 181 3.63 -2.73 -14.29
CA ASP A 181 2.67 -2.08 -15.17
C ASP A 181 1.96 -0.89 -14.47
N PHE A 182 1.60 -1.06 -13.20
CA PHE A 182 1.04 0.03 -12.39
C PHE A 182 2.01 1.21 -12.27
N ALA A 183 3.28 0.96 -11.96
CA ALA A 183 4.28 2.00 -11.81
C ALA A 183 4.51 2.74 -13.15
N SER A 184 4.61 2.02 -14.26
CA SER A 184 4.81 2.61 -15.59
C SER A 184 3.69 3.58 -15.99
N LYS A 185 2.44 3.31 -15.58
CA LYS A 185 1.27 4.16 -15.83
C LYS A 185 1.19 5.41 -14.95
N LYS A 186 1.96 5.46 -13.85
CA LYS A 186 1.96 6.57 -12.87
C LYS A 186 3.19 7.50 -13.00
N GLY A 187 4.13 7.19 -13.91
CA GLY A 187 5.36 7.94 -14.19
C GLY A 187 5.18 9.24 -14.99
#